data_04cfedac544db81b1bb6e88ad9980bc1
#
_entry.id   04cfedac544db81b1bb6e88ad9980bc1
#
_cell.length_a   1.000
_cell.length_b   1.000
_cell.length_c   1.000
_cell.angle_alpha   90.00
_cell.angle_beta   90.00
_cell.angle_gamma   90.00
#
_symmetry.space_group_name_H-M   'P 1'
#
loop_
_entity.id
_entity.type
_entity.pdbx_description
1 polymer ?
#
loop_
_entity_poly.entity_id
_entity_poly.type
_entity_poly.pdbx_seq_one_letter_code
_entity_poly.pdbx_strand_id
1 'polypeptide(L)'
;MEKLSGGDILIRALKDAGVKDVWGYPGGAALHIYDALYRQDDVFHILVRHEQAAVHAADGFSRATGKVGTALVTSGPGATNAITGIATAYMDSIPLVVISGQVPMSKIGQDAFQETDMVGVSRPIVKHSFLVTRAEDIAETIAKAYYIASTGRPGPVVVDIPKDVTDPSYKVPYHWPTETKMRSYQPTDKGHRGQIKRAVKTLIEAKRPVIYAGGGIVIDNAAPHLIALVQKLNFPVTNTLMGLGGSPSTARQNLGMLGMHGTYEANTPM
;
A
#
# COMPACT_ATOMS: atom_id res chain seq x y z
N MET A 1 -16.81 -12.09 -24.49
CA MET A 1 -16.24 -11.81 -23.15
C MET A 1 -16.82 -12.79 -22.16
N GLU A 2 -15.99 -13.34 -21.32
CA GLU A 2 -16.41 -14.20 -20.21
C GLU A 2 -17.30 -13.42 -19.24
N LYS A 3 -18.39 -14.04 -18.78
CA LYS A 3 -19.28 -13.43 -17.78
C LYS A 3 -19.00 -14.05 -16.42
N LEU A 4 -18.64 -13.21 -15.45
CA LEU A 4 -18.26 -13.60 -14.09
C LEU A 4 -19.15 -12.92 -13.06
N SER A 5 -19.31 -13.53 -11.89
CA SER A 5 -19.90 -12.87 -10.72
C SER A 5 -18.94 -11.84 -10.14
N GLY A 6 -19.44 -10.91 -9.31
CA GLY A 6 -18.55 -9.93 -8.70
C GLY A 6 -17.46 -10.55 -7.81
N GLY A 7 -17.75 -11.66 -7.11
CA GLY A 7 -16.74 -12.42 -6.39
C GLY A 7 -15.66 -12.99 -7.31
N ASP A 8 -16.06 -13.62 -8.42
CA ASP A 8 -15.12 -14.17 -9.41
C ASP A 8 -14.31 -13.06 -10.11
N ILE A 9 -14.95 -11.91 -10.42
CA ILE A 9 -14.27 -10.73 -10.99
C ILE A 9 -13.18 -10.23 -10.05
N LEU A 10 -13.47 -10.14 -8.76
CA LEU A 10 -12.47 -9.69 -7.77
C LEU A 10 -11.25 -10.59 -7.77
N ILE A 11 -11.45 -11.90 -7.68
CA ILE A 11 -10.33 -12.85 -7.64
C ILE A 11 -9.56 -12.85 -8.96
N ARG A 12 -10.25 -12.77 -10.10
CA ARG A 12 -9.61 -12.66 -11.41
C ARG A 12 -8.82 -11.35 -11.53
N ALA A 13 -9.36 -10.24 -11.03
CA ALA A 13 -8.67 -8.95 -11.03
C ALA A 13 -7.41 -8.96 -10.15
N LEU A 14 -7.45 -9.63 -8.99
CA LEU A 14 -6.27 -9.83 -8.15
C LEU A 14 -5.18 -10.64 -8.87
N LYS A 15 -5.57 -11.73 -9.55
CA LYS A 15 -4.65 -12.50 -10.39
C LYS A 15 -4.03 -11.63 -11.49
N ASP A 16 -4.85 -10.88 -12.22
CA ASP A 16 -4.40 -10.02 -13.34
C ASP A 16 -3.55 -8.83 -12.84
N ALA A 17 -3.74 -8.39 -11.57
CA ALA A 17 -2.86 -7.46 -10.87
C ALA A 17 -1.53 -8.10 -10.39
N GLY A 18 -1.35 -9.41 -10.59
CA GLY A 18 -0.15 -10.14 -10.19
C GLY A 18 -0.09 -10.55 -8.71
N VAL A 19 -1.23 -10.51 -8.01
CA VAL A 19 -1.34 -10.96 -6.61
C VAL A 19 -1.29 -12.48 -6.57
N LYS A 20 -0.46 -13.00 -5.68
CA LYS A 20 -0.37 -14.44 -5.39
C LYS A 20 -0.88 -14.79 -4.00
N ASP A 21 -0.68 -13.90 -3.05
CA ASP A 21 -0.97 -14.15 -1.64
C ASP A 21 -1.92 -13.08 -1.10
N VAL A 22 -2.97 -13.51 -0.40
CA VAL A 22 -3.94 -12.67 0.29
C VAL A 22 -4.04 -13.12 1.74
N TRP A 23 -3.76 -12.23 2.67
CA TRP A 23 -3.94 -12.48 4.09
C TRP A 23 -5.33 -12.06 4.52
N GLY A 24 -6.05 -12.93 5.22
CA GLY A 24 -7.41 -12.57 5.56
C GLY A 24 -8.08 -13.41 6.63
N TYR A 25 -9.25 -12.95 7.04
CA TYR A 25 -10.15 -13.65 7.94
C TYR A 25 -11.58 -13.61 7.39
N PRO A 26 -12.23 -14.79 7.22
CA PRO A 26 -13.56 -14.85 6.63
C PRO A 26 -14.63 -14.27 7.53
N GLY A 27 -15.73 -13.79 6.92
CA GLY A 27 -16.91 -13.32 7.62
C GLY A 27 -18.09 -13.09 6.69
N GLY A 28 -19.24 -12.80 7.24
CA GLY A 28 -20.54 -12.83 6.58
C GLY A 28 -20.66 -11.98 5.31
N ALA A 29 -20.06 -10.78 5.31
CA ALA A 29 -20.11 -9.88 4.15
C ALA A 29 -19.11 -10.28 3.05
N ALA A 30 -18.10 -11.09 3.34
CA ALA A 30 -17.09 -11.53 2.39
C ALA A 30 -17.30 -12.97 1.86
N LEU A 31 -18.40 -13.65 2.21
CA LEU A 31 -18.61 -15.06 1.86
C LEU A 31 -18.53 -15.35 0.37
N HIS A 32 -19.12 -14.52 -0.48
CA HIS A 32 -19.07 -14.72 -1.93
C HIS A 32 -17.64 -14.58 -2.50
N ILE A 33 -16.83 -13.73 -1.88
CA ILE A 33 -15.41 -13.56 -2.23
C ILE A 33 -14.62 -14.80 -1.81
N TYR A 34 -14.85 -15.31 -0.60
CA TYR A 34 -14.20 -16.53 -0.10
C TYR A 34 -14.61 -17.78 -0.88
N ASP A 35 -15.87 -17.86 -1.33
CA ASP A 35 -16.33 -18.92 -2.23
C ASP A 35 -15.59 -18.87 -3.58
N ALA A 36 -15.42 -17.67 -4.14
CA ALA A 36 -14.63 -17.48 -5.37
C ALA A 36 -13.15 -17.84 -5.18
N LEU A 37 -12.55 -17.48 -4.04
CA LEU A 37 -11.18 -17.88 -3.66
C LEU A 37 -11.03 -19.40 -3.57
N TYR A 38 -11.98 -20.08 -2.98
CA TYR A 38 -11.94 -21.54 -2.81
C TYR A 38 -11.99 -22.31 -4.14
N ARG A 39 -12.61 -21.77 -5.18
CA ARG A 39 -12.81 -22.41 -6.47
C ARG A 39 -11.65 -22.24 -7.48
N GLN A 40 -10.51 -21.74 -7.04
CA GLN A 40 -9.33 -21.50 -7.90
C GLN A 40 -8.02 -21.67 -7.12
N ASP A 41 -6.90 -21.82 -7.84
CA ASP A 41 -5.57 -22.08 -7.30
C ASP A 41 -4.53 -20.99 -7.65
N ASP A 42 -4.94 -19.91 -8.31
CA ASP A 42 -4.03 -18.84 -8.78
C ASP A 42 -3.66 -17.83 -7.67
N VAL A 43 -4.60 -17.58 -6.75
CA VAL A 43 -4.45 -16.67 -5.61
C VAL A 43 -4.57 -17.47 -4.31
N PHE A 44 -3.50 -17.50 -3.55
CA PHE A 44 -3.42 -18.27 -2.32
C PHE A 44 -3.92 -17.45 -1.12
N HIS A 45 -4.80 -18.03 -0.32
CA HIS A 45 -5.31 -17.40 0.90
C HIS A 45 -4.54 -17.88 2.13
N ILE A 46 -4.03 -16.93 2.91
CA ILE A 46 -3.35 -17.19 4.18
C ILE A 46 -4.29 -16.77 5.31
N LEU A 47 -4.86 -17.78 5.97
CA LEU A 47 -5.77 -17.57 7.09
C LEU A 47 -5.03 -17.04 8.32
N VAL A 48 -5.51 -15.93 8.85
CA VAL A 48 -5.05 -15.37 10.12
C VAL A 48 -6.09 -15.63 11.23
N ARG A 49 -5.77 -15.22 12.47
CA ARG A 49 -6.70 -15.33 13.61
C ARG A 49 -7.26 -13.97 14.06
N HIS A 50 -6.83 -12.90 13.45
CA HIS A 50 -7.27 -11.53 13.71
C HIS A 50 -6.95 -10.66 12.48
N GLU A 51 -7.85 -9.77 12.10
CA GLU A 51 -7.72 -8.97 10.88
C GLU A 51 -6.55 -7.97 10.96
N GLN A 52 -6.23 -7.48 12.14
CA GLN A 52 -5.01 -6.67 12.36
C GLN A 52 -3.76 -7.46 11.94
N ALA A 53 -3.69 -8.75 12.28
CA ALA A 53 -2.57 -9.60 11.87
C ALA A 53 -2.53 -9.81 10.36
N ALA A 54 -3.68 -9.86 9.67
CA ALA A 54 -3.73 -9.93 8.21
C ALA A 54 -3.04 -8.71 7.58
N VAL A 55 -3.39 -7.51 8.04
CA VAL A 55 -2.82 -6.28 7.49
C VAL A 55 -1.34 -6.14 7.84
N HIS A 56 -0.92 -6.48 9.07
CA HIS A 56 0.50 -6.47 9.43
C HIS A 56 1.32 -7.52 8.66
N ALA A 57 0.75 -8.69 8.35
CA ALA A 57 1.43 -9.68 7.51
C ALA A 57 1.59 -9.18 6.06
N ALA A 58 0.55 -8.57 5.49
CA ALA A 58 0.60 -7.92 4.20
C ALA A 58 1.59 -6.74 4.17
N ASP A 59 1.67 -5.95 5.25
CA ASP A 59 2.67 -4.89 5.44
C ASP A 59 4.09 -5.46 5.47
N GLY A 60 4.32 -6.52 6.25
CA GLY A 60 5.61 -7.22 6.29
C GLY A 60 6.04 -7.78 4.94
N PHE A 61 5.09 -8.35 4.18
CA PHE A 61 5.33 -8.80 2.81
C PHE A 61 5.77 -7.64 1.90
N SER A 62 5.08 -6.49 1.99
CA SER A 62 5.44 -5.31 1.20
C SER A 62 6.84 -4.79 1.53
N ARG A 63 7.20 -4.73 2.80
CA ARG A 63 8.55 -4.31 3.26
C ARG A 63 9.64 -5.25 2.75
N ALA A 64 9.37 -6.56 2.78
CA ALA A 64 10.36 -7.57 2.39
C ALA A 64 10.53 -7.71 0.87
N THR A 65 9.49 -7.42 0.09
CA THR A 65 9.48 -7.72 -1.36
C THR A 65 9.41 -6.49 -2.25
N GLY A 66 9.02 -5.33 -1.71
CA GLY A 66 8.72 -4.12 -2.49
C GLY A 66 7.40 -4.20 -3.29
N LYS A 67 6.64 -5.29 -3.15
CA LYS A 67 5.36 -5.47 -3.85
C LYS A 67 4.20 -4.97 -2.99
N VAL A 68 3.03 -4.77 -3.60
CA VAL A 68 1.82 -4.38 -2.87
C VAL A 68 1.28 -5.57 -2.09
N GLY A 69 1.20 -5.45 -0.77
CA GLY A 69 0.55 -6.44 0.09
C GLY A 69 -0.97 -6.36 -0.01
N THR A 70 -1.65 -7.49 0.14
CA THR A 70 -3.11 -7.56 0.00
C THR A 70 -3.74 -8.22 1.21
N ALA A 71 -4.70 -7.55 1.85
CA ALA A 71 -5.50 -8.12 2.92
C ALA A 71 -6.98 -8.15 2.55
N LEU A 72 -7.69 -9.20 3.03
CA LEU A 72 -9.12 -9.37 2.83
C LEU A 72 -9.81 -9.57 4.18
N VAL A 73 -10.76 -8.69 4.50
CA VAL A 73 -11.50 -8.70 5.77
C VAL A 73 -13.00 -8.58 5.51
N THR A 74 -13.81 -8.92 6.50
CA THR A 74 -15.25 -8.73 6.45
C THR A 74 -15.65 -7.33 6.93
N SER A 75 -16.95 -7.02 6.90
CA SER A 75 -17.53 -5.75 7.36
C SER A 75 -17.43 -5.53 8.87
N GLY A 76 -17.77 -4.35 9.32
CA GLY A 76 -17.92 -3.99 10.73
C GLY A 76 -16.68 -4.27 11.55
N PRO A 77 -16.75 -5.18 12.54
CA PRO A 77 -15.60 -5.49 13.40
C PRO A 77 -14.39 -6.00 12.62
N GLY A 78 -14.58 -6.73 11.50
CA GLY A 78 -13.47 -7.18 10.67
C GLY A 78 -12.76 -6.00 9.99
N ALA A 79 -13.50 -5.07 9.44
CA ALA A 79 -12.96 -3.86 8.81
C ALA A 79 -12.28 -2.95 9.85
N THR A 80 -12.89 -2.72 11.02
CA THR A 80 -12.31 -1.87 12.08
C THR A 80 -11.06 -2.47 12.71
N ASN A 81 -10.98 -3.80 12.83
CA ASN A 81 -9.77 -4.48 13.29
C ASN A 81 -8.56 -4.28 12.35
N ALA A 82 -8.79 -3.99 11.08
CA ALA A 82 -7.73 -3.72 10.11
C ALA A 82 -7.08 -2.32 10.26
N ILE A 83 -7.75 -1.38 10.94
CA ILE A 83 -7.39 0.04 11.00
C ILE A 83 -5.98 0.28 11.54
N THR A 84 -5.57 -0.41 12.61
CA THR A 84 -4.23 -0.27 13.17
C THR A 84 -3.13 -0.61 12.15
N GLY A 85 -3.30 -1.72 11.42
CA GLY A 85 -2.33 -2.10 10.37
C GLY A 85 -2.31 -1.12 9.21
N ILE A 86 -3.48 -0.61 8.80
CA ILE A 86 -3.60 0.42 7.75
C ILE A 86 -2.88 1.70 8.18
N ALA A 87 -3.09 2.16 9.43
CA ALA A 87 -2.44 3.35 9.96
C ALA A 87 -0.92 3.20 10.00
N THR A 88 -0.41 2.04 10.42
CA THR A 88 1.03 1.71 10.40
C THR A 88 1.61 1.83 9.00
N ALA A 89 0.98 1.19 8.02
CA ALA A 89 1.40 1.23 6.63
C ALA A 89 1.38 2.65 6.05
N TYR A 90 0.37 3.46 6.40
CA TYR A 90 0.26 4.84 5.95
C TYR A 90 1.41 5.71 6.47
N MET A 91 1.73 5.61 7.75
CA MET A 91 2.82 6.39 8.38
C MET A 91 4.18 6.05 7.76
N ASP A 92 4.42 4.78 7.44
CA ASP A 92 5.69 4.31 6.91
C ASP A 92 5.75 4.29 5.37
N SER A 93 4.68 4.71 4.68
CA SER A 93 4.61 4.72 3.21
C SER A 93 4.70 3.32 2.59
N ILE A 94 4.03 2.34 3.18
CA ILE A 94 4.04 0.96 2.72
C ILE A 94 2.85 0.71 1.79
N PRO A 95 3.08 0.19 0.56
CA PRO A 95 2.01 -0.05 -0.40
C PRO A 95 1.15 -1.25 0.03
N LEU A 96 -0.12 -1.00 0.29
CA LEU A 96 -1.12 -2.01 0.66
C LEU A 96 -2.43 -1.80 -0.08
N VAL A 97 -3.12 -2.90 -0.39
CA VAL A 97 -4.54 -2.90 -0.75
C VAL A 97 -5.30 -3.73 0.27
N VAL A 98 -6.21 -3.09 0.98
CA VAL A 98 -7.09 -3.76 1.95
C VAL A 98 -8.49 -3.80 1.36
N ILE A 99 -8.98 -5.01 1.14
CA ILE A 99 -10.32 -5.27 0.62
C ILE A 99 -11.21 -5.60 1.81
N SER A 100 -12.28 -4.83 2.00
CA SER A 100 -13.29 -5.10 3.02
C SER A 100 -14.62 -5.48 2.37
N GLY A 101 -15.26 -6.52 2.91
CA GLY A 101 -16.67 -6.73 2.63
C GLY A 101 -17.51 -5.66 3.33
N GLN A 102 -18.65 -5.30 2.74
CA GLN A 102 -19.62 -4.36 3.31
C GLN A 102 -21.02 -4.98 3.35
N VAL A 103 -21.89 -4.46 4.18
CA VAL A 103 -23.33 -4.82 4.17
C VAL A 103 -23.93 -4.54 2.79
N PRO A 104 -25.03 -5.21 2.39
CA PRO A 104 -25.67 -4.94 1.09
C PRO A 104 -25.96 -3.45 0.88
N MET A 105 -25.88 -2.98 -0.36
CA MET A 105 -26.08 -1.57 -0.74
C MET A 105 -27.35 -0.96 -0.13
N SER A 106 -28.44 -1.73 -0.08
CA SER A 106 -29.72 -1.29 0.51
C SER A 106 -29.71 -1.11 2.02
N LYS A 107 -28.64 -1.53 2.70
CA LYS A 107 -28.48 -1.46 4.16
C LYS A 107 -27.44 -0.44 4.61
N ILE A 108 -26.65 0.09 3.70
CA ILE A 108 -25.65 1.12 4.03
C ILE A 108 -26.33 2.37 4.56
N GLY A 109 -25.84 2.86 5.70
CA GLY A 109 -26.37 4.03 6.40
C GLY A 109 -27.64 3.77 7.23
N GLN A 110 -27.94 2.50 7.54
CA GLN A 110 -29.11 2.11 8.35
C GLN A 110 -28.74 1.47 9.70
N ASP A 111 -27.48 1.57 10.12
CA ASP A 111 -26.95 0.91 11.32
C ASP A 111 -27.23 -0.61 11.31
N ALA A 112 -27.03 -1.24 10.15
CA ALA A 112 -27.24 -2.66 9.96
C ALA A 112 -26.25 -3.50 10.76
N PHE A 113 -26.57 -4.79 10.98
CA PHE A 113 -25.69 -5.71 11.69
C PHE A 113 -24.30 -5.76 11.08
N GLN A 114 -23.28 -5.48 11.88
CA GLN A 114 -21.87 -5.39 11.45
C GLN A 114 -21.63 -4.38 10.31
N GLU A 115 -22.37 -3.30 10.27
CA GLU A 115 -22.08 -2.16 9.40
C GLU A 115 -21.00 -1.28 10.02
N THR A 116 -20.13 -0.74 9.19
CA THR A 116 -19.21 0.36 9.53
C THR A 116 -18.93 1.17 8.28
N ASP A 117 -18.92 2.49 8.39
CA ASP A 117 -18.45 3.38 7.33
C ASP A 117 -16.91 3.24 7.17
N MET A 118 -16.48 2.18 6.49
CA MET A 118 -15.06 1.89 6.30
C MET A 118 -14.35 2.99 5.51
N VAL A 119 -15.04 3.63 4.57
CA VAL A 119 -14.50 4.77 3.81
C VAL A 119 -14.24 5.95 4.74
N GLY A 120 -15.20 6.28 5.61
CA GLY A 120 -15.06 7.38 6.57
C GLY A 120 -13.96 7.13 7.61
N VAL A 121 -13.95 5.95 8.21
CA VAL A 121 -12.97 5.58 9.26
C VAL A 121 -11.54 5.53 8.69
N SER A 122 -11.35 5.02 7.47
CA SER A 122 -10.03 4.89 6.86
C SER A 122 -9.49 6.18 6.23
N ARG A 123 -10.36 7.14 5.91
CA ARG A 123 -10.00 8.36 5.16
C ARG A 123 -8.72 9.08 5.63
N PRO A 124 -8.49 9.29 6.94
CA PRO A 124 -7.28 10.01 7.41
C PRO A 124 -5.98 9.21 7.32
N ILE A 125 -6.06 7.90 7.08
CA ILE A 125 -4.93 6.96 7.15
C ILE A 125 -4.74 6.13 5.87
N VAL A 126 -5.30 6.58 4.75
CA VAL A 126 -5.12 5.95 3.44
C VAL A 126 -4.79 6.97 2.37
N LYS A 127 -4.21 6.52 1.27
CA LYS A 127 -4.06 7.35 0.07
C LYS A 127 -5.40 7.56 -0.64
N HIS A 128 -6.22 6.52 -0.66
CA HIS A 128 -7.57 6.54 -1.22
C HIS A 128 -8.42 5.41 -0.65
N SER A 129 -9.73 5.60 -0.67
CA SER A 129 -10.71 4.57 -0.36
C SER A 129 -11.79 4.56 -1.44
N PHE A 130 -12.19 3.36 -1.85
CA PHE A 130 -13.26 3.13 -2.81
C PHE A 130 -14.43 2.41 -2.15
N LEU A 131 -15.65 2.83 -2.44
CA LEU A 131 -16.86 2.03 -2.25
C LEU A 131 -17.30 1.55 -3.63
N VAL A 132 -17.25 0.25 -3.88
CA VAL A 132 -17.62 -0.34 -5.17
C VAL A 132 -19.10 -0.67 -5.18
N THR A 133 -19.87 0.03 -5.99
CA THR A 133 -21.34 -0.08 -6.01
C THR A 133 -21.90 -0.97 -7.12
N ARG A 134 -21.03 -1.44 -8.04
CA ARG A 134 -21.42 -2.26 -9.20
C ARG A 134 -20.36 -3.32 -9.48
N ALA A 135 -20.77 -4.51 -9.84
CA ALA A 135 -19.86 -5.61 -10.17
C ALA A 135 -18.94 -5.29 -11.36
N GLU A 136 -19.44 -4.55 -12.36
CA GLU A 136 -18.70 -4.12 -13.54
C GLU A 136 -17.49 -3.24 -13.21
N ASP A 137 -17.55 -2.50 -12.10
CA ASP A 137 -16.51 -1.55 -11.71
C ASP A 137 -15.38 -2.18 -10.89
N ILE A 138 -15.53 -3.45 -10.44
CA ILE A 138 -14.56 -4.12 -9.55
C ILE A 138 -13.17 -4.17 -10.20
N ALA A 139 -13.06 -4.67 -11.43
CA ALA A 139 -11.76 -4.87 -12.08
C ALA A 139 -11.00 -3.54 -12.26
N GLU A 140 -11.69 -2.50 -12.74
CA GLU A 140 -11.09 -1.17 -12.88
C GLU A 140 -10.71 -0.56 -11.54
N THR A 141 -11.53 -0.76 -10.50
CA THR A 141 -11.24 -0.28 -9.15
C THR A 141 -10.02 -0.96 -8.56
N ILE A 142 -9.89 -2.28 -8.72
CA ILE A 142 -8.70 -3.02 -8.30
C ILE A 142 -7.45 -2.50 -9.02
N ALA A 143 -7.49 -2.34 -10.34
CA ALA A 143 -6.38 -1.77 -11.08
C ALA A 143 -5.96 -0.39 -10.57
N LYS A 144 -6.93 0.50 -10.31
CA LYS A 144 -6.70 1.83 -9.71
C LYS A 144 -6.13 1.74 -8.29
N ALA A 145 -6.64 0.82 -7.46
CA ALA A 145 -6.17 0.64 -6.09
C ALA A 145 -4.69 0.26 -6.05
N TYR A 146 -4.27 -0.71 -6.86
CA TYR A 146 -2.87 -1.12 -6.96
C TYR A 146 -1.98 -0.02 -7.54
N TYR A 147 -2.46 0.69 -8.55
CA TYR A 147 -1.75 1.83 -9.12
C TYR A 147 -1.52 2.95 -8.09
N ILE A 148 -2.56 3.34 -7.35
CA ILE A 148 -2.44 4.37 -6.31
C ILE A 148 -1.52 3.90 -5.18
N ALA A 149 -1.66 2.64 -4.73
CA ALA A 149 -0.87 2.11 -3.62
C ALA A 149 0.63 2.13 -3.92
N SER A 150 1.03 1.81 -5.16
CA SER A 150 2.42 1.60 -5.55
C SER A 150 3.13 2.82 -6.15
N THR A 151 2.40 3.86 -6.57
CA THR A 151 2.99 5.02 -7.28
C THR A 151 3.05 6.28 -6.43
N GLY A 152 3.89 7.24 -6.82
CA GLY A 152 4.19 8.43 -6.01
C GLY A 152 4.77 8.04 -4.65
N ARG A 153 4.34 8.69 -3.56
CA ARG A 153 4.61 8.18 -2.21
C ARG A 153 3.73 6.95 -2.00
N PRO A 154 4.27 5.72 -1.84
CA PRO A 154 3.47 4.54 -1.62
C PRO A 154 2.60 4.63 -0.36
N GLY A 155 1.57 3.81 -0.27
CA GLY A 155 0.72 3.79 0.91
C GLY A 155 -0.54 2.94 0.73
N PRO A 156 -1.33 2.76 1.78
CA PRO A 156 -2.50 1.91 1.76
C PRO A 156 -3.67 2.52 0.97
N VAL A 157 -4.41 1.62 0.32
CA VAL A 157 -5.70 1.91 -0.32
C VAL A 157 -6.72 0.91 0.20
N VAL A 158 -7.94 1.38 0.48
CA VAL A 158 -9.06 0.55 0.90
C VAL A 158 -10.04 0.39 -0.25
N VAL A 159 -10.53 -0.83 -0.45
CA VAL A 159 -11.59 -1.15 -1.41
C VAL A 159 -12.72 -1.85 -0.65
N ASP A 160 -13.80 -1.13 -0.42
CA ASP A 160 -14.98 -1.58 0.33
C ASP A 160 -16.04 -2.08 -0.66
N ILE A 161 -16.46 -3.35 -0.53
CA ILE A 161 -17.29 -4.02 -1.51
C ILE A 161 -18.55 -4.59 -0.84
N PRO A 162 -19.73 -4.03 -1.13
CA PRO A 162 -20.99 -4.55 -0.63
C PRO A 162 -21.25 -5.99 -1.06
N LYS A 163 -21.86 -6.78 -0.17
CA LYS A 163 -22.08 -8.21 -0.34
C LYS A 163 -22.87 -8.54 -1.61
N ASP A 164 -23.90 -7.77 -1.92
CA ASP A 164 -24.75 -7.94 -3.10
C ASP A 164 -24.01 -7.64 -4.41
N VAL A 165 -23.00 -6.79 -4.41
CA VAL A 165 -22.13 -6.55 -5.57
C VAL A 165 -21.30 -7.79 -5.93
N THR A 166 -21.05 -8.69 -4.97
CA THR A 166 -20.29 -9.92 -5.17
C THR A 166 -21.16 -11.16 -5.38
N ASP A 167 -22.48 -11.01 -5.45
CA ASP A 167 -23.47 -12.10 -5.54
C ASP A 167 -23.20 -13.02 -6.73
N PRO A 168 -23.11 -14.35 -6.53
CA PRO A 168 -22.86 -15.32 -7.59
C PRO A 168 -24.01 -15.47 -8.60
N SER A 169 -25.22 -15.04 -8.26
CA SER A 169 -26.39 -15.12 -9.15
C SER A 169 -26.36 -14.06 -10.27
N TYR A 170 -25.61 -12.95 -10.07
CA TYR A 170 -25.50 -11.88 -11.05
C TYR A 170 -24.12 -11.91 -11.73
N LYS A 171 -24.11 -12.07 -13.06
CA LYS A 171 -22.89 -12.19 -13.86
C LYS A 171 -22.79 -11.09 -14.90
N VAL A 172 -21.64 -10.45 -14.97
CA VAL A 172 -21.34 -9.37 -15.92
C VAL A 172 -20.07 -9.69 -16.73
N PRO A 173 -19.86 -9.05 -17.90
CA PRO A 173 -18.65 -9.24 -18.68
C PRO A 173 -17.40 -8.81 -17.90
N TYR A 174 -16.38 -9.67 -17.86
CA TYR A 174 -15.09 -9.33 -17.29
C TYR A 174 -14.22 -8.55 -18.29
N HIS A 175 -13.63 -7.48 -17.83
CA HIS A 175 -12.63 -6.72 -18.58
C HIS A 175 -11.54 -6.19 -17.64
N TRP A 176 -10.30 -6.58 -17.91
CA TRP A 176 -9.14 -5.98 -17.24
C TRP A 176 -8.65 -4.77 -18.03
N PRO A 177 -8.45 -3.60 -17.41
CA PRO A 177 -8.01 -2.40 -18.13
C PRO A 177 -6.57 -2.57 -18.62
N THR A 178 -6.33 -2.26 -19.90
CA THR A 178 -4.99 -2.29 -20.50
C THR A 178 -4.08 -1.18 -19.99
N GLU A 179 -4.66 -0.09 -19.49
CA GLU A 179 -3.96 1.06 -18.92
C GLU A 179 -4.80 1.68 -17.80
N THR A 180 -4.16 2.01 -16.68
CA THR A 180 -4.83 2.69 -15.58
C THR A 180 -4.61 4.20 -15.69
N LYS A 181 -5.61 4.90 -16.23
CA LYS A 181 -5.60 6.36 -16.33
C LYS A 181 -6.50 6.98 -15.25
N MET A 182 -5.96 7.97 -14.54
CA MET A 182 -6.71 8.72 -13.54
C MET A 182 -6.59 10.22 -13.79
N ARG A 183 -7.75 10.89 -13.86
CA ARG A 183 -7.81 12.33 -14.13
C ARG A 183 -7.13 13.16 -13.02
N SER A 184 -7.37 12.80 -11.77
CA SER A 184 -6.97 13.58 -10.59
C SER A 184 -5.72 13.05 -9.88
N TYR A 185 -5.16 11.91 -10.34
CA TYR A 185 -3.96 11.32 -9.74
C TYR A 185 -2.89 11.13 -10.80
N GLN A 186 -1.91 12.02 -10.80
CA GLN A 186 -0.78 12.03 -11.73
C GLN A 186 0.51 12.27 -10.93
N PRO A 187 1.10 11.20 -10.38
CA PRO A 187 2.32 11.32 -9.58
C PRO A 187 3.49 11.80 -10.44
N THR A 188 4.30 12.72 -9.88
CA THR A 188 5.52 13.19 -10.53
C THR A 188 6.63 12.16 -10.31
N ASP A 189 7.20 11.66 -11.39
CA ASP A 189 8.29 10.67 -11.43
C ASP A 189 9.65 11.24 -11.83
N LYS A 190 9.69 12.51 -12.28
CA LYS A 190 10.91 13.18 -12.76
C LYS A 190 11.17 14.48 -12.01
N GLY A 191 12.40 14.62 -11.50
CA GLY A 191 12.85 15.85 -10.85
C GLY A 191 13.02 17.01 -11.85
N HIS A 192 12.70 18.23 -11.40
CA HIS A 192 12.88 19.44 -12.22
C HIS A 192 14.36 19.80 -12.34
N ARG A 193 14.90 19.82 -13.56
CA ARG A 193 16.35 20.05 -13.84
C ARG A 193 16.92 21.30 -13.19
N GLY A 194 16.17 22.42 -13.17
CA GLY A 194 16.59 23.67 -12.54
C GLY A 194 16.75 23.57 -11.03
N GLN A 195 15.84 22.81 -10.36
CA GLN A 195 15.90 22.57 -8.92
C GLN A 195 17.06 21.64 -8.58
N ILE A 196 17.31 20.62 -9.40
CA ILE A 196 18.48 19.74 -9.24
C ILE A 196 19.78 20.54 -9.32
N LYS A 197 19.94 21.42 -10.33
CA LYS A 197 21.12 22.28 -10.44
C LYS A 197 21.31 23.18 -9.22
N ARG A 198 20.22 23.77 -8.69
CA ARG A 198 20.27 24.60 -7.47
C ARG A 198 20.69 23.76 -6.25
N ALA A 199 20.12 22.57 -6.07
CA ALA A 199 20.50 21.66 -4.99
C ALA A 199 21.98 21.28 -5.06
N VAL A 200 22.50 20.92 -6.24
CA VAL A 200 23.92 20.62 -6.46
C VAL A 200 24.80 21.79 -6.07
N LYS A 201 24.43 23.03 -6.49
CA LYS A 201 25.19 24.23 -6.14
C LYS A 201 25.22 24.43 -4.61
N THR A 202 24.07 24.31 -3.94
CA THR A 202 23.98 24.42 -2.47
C THR A 202 24.85 23.39 -1.76
N LEU A 203 24.85 22.12 -2.24
CA LEU A 203 25.71 21.08 -1.69
C LEU A 203 27.21 21.38 -1.81
N ILE A 204 27.64 21.89 -2.98
CA ILE A 204 29.05 22.23 -3.25
C ILE A 204 29.52 23.41 -2.39
N GLU A 205 28.66 24.40 -2.16
CA GLU A 205 28.96 25.60 -1.38
C GLU A 205 28.84 25.40 0.15
N ALA A 206 28.28 24.25 0.58
CA ALA A 206 28.06 23.97 2.00
C ALA A 206 29.37 23.75 2.75
N LYS A 207 29.52 24.45 3.89
CA LYS A 207 30.73 24.36 4.73
C LYS A 207 30.72 23.14 5.66
N ARG A 208 29.56 22.71 6.12
CA ARG A 208 29.34 21.58 7.05
C ARG A 208 28.14 20.75 6.60
N PRO A 209 28.21 20.10 5.43
CA PRO A 209 27.08 19.34 4.91
C PRO A 209 26.91 18.03 5.69
N VAL A 210 25.66 17.66 5.91
CA VAL A 210 25.24 16.33 6.37
C VAL A 210 24.11 15.85 5.50
N ILE A 211 24.16 14.60 5.05
CA ILE A 211 23.06 13.98 4.30
C ILE A 211 22.14 13.27 5.29
N TYR A 212 20.88 13.63 5.27
CA TYR A 212 19.83 12.98 6.03
C TYR A 212 18.97 12.13 5.09
N ALA A 213 19.22 10.80 5.08
CA ALA A 213 18.58 9.87 4.16
C ALA A 213 17.37 9.21 4.78
N GLY A 214 16.23 9.31 4.12
CA GLY A 214 14.97 8.71 4.54
C GLY A 214 14.57 7.49 3.69
N GLY A 215 13.38 6.91 3.99
CA GLY A 215 12.84 5.71 3.34
C GLY A 215 12.68 5.80 1.82
N GLY A 216 12.53 7.00 1.27
CA GLY A 216 12.46 7.21 -0.18
C GLY A 216 13.67 6.66 -0.94
N ILE A 217 14.86 6.67 -0.32
CA ILE A 217 16.09 6.09 -0.91
C ILE A 217 15.94 4.58 -1.11
N VAL A 218 15.31 3.90 -0.15
CA VAL A 218 15.09 2.45 -0.20
C VAL A 218 13.96 2.11 -1.17
N ILE A 219 12.85 2.85 -1.09
CA ILE A 219 11.66 2.64 -1.94
C ILE A 219 11.99 2.80 -3.43
N ASP A 220 12.81 3.79 -3.77
CA ASP A 220 13.20 4.10 -5.17
C ASP A 220 14.45 3.32 -5.63
N ASN A 221 14.95 2.38 -4.83
CA ASN A 221 16.22 1.66 -5.09
C ASN A 221 17.40 2.62 -5.36
N ALA A 222 17.39 3.80 -4.76
CA ALA A 222 18.39 4.86 -4.97
C ALA A 222 19.64 4.72 -4.08
N ALA A 223 19.73 3.68 -3.25
CA ALA A 223 20.88 3.44 -2.38
C ALA A 223 22.24 3.45 -3.12
N PRO A 224 22.42 2.82 -4.30
CA PRO A 224 23.67 2.90 -5.05
C PRO A 224 24.06 4.33 -5.44
N HIS A 225 23.09 5.17 -5.79
CA HIS A 225 23.32 6.57 -6.15
C HIS A 225 23.70 7.40 -4.92
N LEU A 226 23.03 7.16 -3.76
CA LEU A 226 23.39 7.81 -2.49
C LEU A 226 24.83 7.44 -2.10
N ILE A 227 25.20 6.17 -2.16
CA ILE A 227 26.55 5.69 -1.83
C ILE A 227 27.59 6.37 -2.71
N ALA A 228 27.35 6.41 -4.02
CA ALA A 228 28.27 7.07 -4.98
C ALA A 228 28.41 8.57 -4.68
N LEU A 229 27.33 9.26 -4.32
CA LEU A 229 27.34 10.67 -3.94
C LEU A 229 28.16 10.90 -2.67
N VAL A 230 27.87 10.10 -1.61
CA VAL A 230 28.56 10.14 -0.31
C VAL A 230 30.06 9.92 -0.47
N GLN A 231 30.47 8.91 -1.24
CA GLN A 231 31.87 8.62 -1.50
C GLN A 231 32.57 9.74 -2.28
N LYS A 232 31.90 10.28 -3.31
CA LYS A 232 32.47 11.33 -4.17
C LYS A 232 32.67 12.65 -3.42
N LEU A 233 31.73 13.03 -2.55
CA LEU A 233 31.77 14.29 -1.81
C LEU A 233 32.38 14.15 -0.42
N ASN A 234 32.60 12.91 0.05
CA ASN A 234 33.04 12.57 1.40
C ASN A 234 32.15 13.22 2.49
N PHE A 235 30.84 13.30 2.25
CA PHE A 235 29.88 13.85 3.19
C PHE A 235 29.44 12.82 4.21
N PRO A 236 29.27 13.19 5.49
CA PRO A 236 28.63 12.33 6.46
C PRO A 236 27.15 12.10 6.08
N VAL A 237 26.66 10.89 6.37
CA VAL A 237 25.28 10.48 6.12
C VAL A 237 24.68 9.87 7.38
N THR A 238 23.49 10.31 7.73
CA THR A 238 22.66 9.70 8.77
C THR A 238 21.34 9.24 8.17
N ASN A 239 20.75 8.22 8.75
CA ASN A 239 19.54 7.59 8.23
C ASN A 239 18.37 7.71 9.21
N THR A 240 17.15 7.89 8.69
CA THR A 240 15.94 7.60 9.48
C THR A 240 15.82 6.10 9.69
N LEU A 241 14.92 5.67 10.59
CA LEU A 241 14.59 4.26 10.74
C LEU A 241 14.22 3.62 9.38
N MET A 242 13.37 4.29 8.59
CA MET A 242 12.94 3.82 7.27
C MET A 242 14.02 3.96 6.18
N GLY A 243 15.05 4.74 6.43
CA GLY A 243 16.22 4.92 5.55
C GLY A 243 17.35 3.92 5.79
N LEU A 244 17.24 3.09 6.84
CA LEU A 244 18.23 2.05 7.11
C LEU A 244 18.36 1.08 5.93
N GLY A 245 19.60 0.76 5.55
CA GLY A 245 19.90 0.03 4.31
C GLY A 245 20.23 0.94 3.12
N GLY A 246 19.93 2.25 3.19
CA GLY A 246 20.30 3.22 2.15
C GLY A 246 21.79 3.51 2.03
N SER A 247 22.56 3.26 3.11
CA SER A 247 24.03 3.33 3.10
C SER A 247 24.62 2.22 3.97
N PRO A 248 25.83 1.66 3.62
CA PRO A 248 26.44 0.61 4.41
C PRO A 248 26.79 1.12 5.81
N SER A 249 26.42 0.37 6.84
CA SER A 249 26.74 0.72 8.25
C SER A 249 28.22 0.70 8.55
N THR A 250 29.01 -0.01 7.74
CA THR A 250 30.48 -0.08 7.84
C THR A 250 31.21 1.04 7.10
N ALA A 251 30.48 1.88 6.35
CA ALA A 251 31.10 3.01 5.64
C ALA A 251 31.53 4.09 6.65
N ARG A 252 32.75 4.64 6.48
CA ARG A 252 33.30 5.69 7.34
C ARG A 252 32.40 6.92 7.47
N GLN A 253 31.65 7.24 6.41
CA GLN A 253 30.75 8.39 6.37
C GLN A 253 29.40 8.13 7.08
N ASN A 254 29.07 6.88 7.40
CA ASN A 254 27.80 6.54 8.04
C ASN A 254 27.85 6.85 9.53
N LEU A 255 27.00 7.78 9.97
CA LEU A 255 26.86 8.19 11.38
C LEU A 255 25.85 7.32 12.15
N GLY A 256 25.16 6.38 11.45
CA GLY A 256 24.10 5.57 12.04
C GLY A 256 22.71 6.23 11.90
N MET A 257 21.78 5.79 12.74
CA MET A 257 20.41 6.30 12.80
C MET A 257 20.33 7.45 13.80
N LEU A 258 19.61 8.50 13.43
CA LEU A 258 19.29 9.60 14.34
C LEU A 258 17.92 9.38 15.03
N GLY A 259 17.62 10.24 15.99
CA GLY A 259 16.36 10.28 16.71
C GLY A 259 16.49 9.77 18.15
N MET A 260 15.34 9.53 18.81
CA MET A 260 15.27 9.15 20.22
C MET A 260 16.04 7.85 20.53
N HIS A 261 16.09 6.91 19.58
CA HIS A 261 16.84 5.66 19.66
C HIS A 261 18.12 5.68 18.80
N GLY A 262 18.56 6.86 18.39
CA GLY A 262 19.72 7.03 17.52
C GLY A 262 21.03 7.06 18.27
N THR A 263 22.14 7.00 17.51
CA THR A 263 23.49 7.12 18.05
C THR A 263 23.82 8.56 18.42
N TYR A 264 24.81 8.75 19.31
CA TYR A 264 25.30 10.09 19.67
C TYR A 264 25.87 10.81 18.42
N GLU A 265 26.64 10.10 17.62
CA GLU A 265 27.28 10.60 16.41
C GLU A 265 26.26 11.06 15.35
N ALA A 266 25.11 10.39 15.27
CA ALA A 266 24.04 10.78 14.35
C ALA A 266 23.24 11.98 14.84
N ASN A 267 23.04 12.12 16.14
CA ASN A 267 22.24 13.20 16.74
C ASN A 267 23.01 14.53 16.90
N THR A 268 24.32 14.48 17.10
CA THR A 268 25.13 15.69 17.39
C THR A 268 25.25 16.67 16.21
N PRO A 269 25.32 16.22 14.92
CA PRO A 269 25.40 17.14 13.78
C PRO A 269 24.08 17.79 13.37
N MET A 270 22.95 17.34 13.91
CA MET A 270 21.59 17.82 13.60
C MET A 270 21.16 18.93 14.52
#